data_7cf091bc8bc3640684a0315a33de359a
#
_entry.id   7cf091bc8bc3640684a0315a33de359a
#
_cell.length_a   1.000
_cell.length_b   1.000
_cell.length_c   1.000
_cell.angle_alpha   90.00
_cell.angle_beta   90.00
_cell.angle_gamma   90.00
#
_symmetry.space_group_name_H-M   'P 1'
#
loop_
_entity.id
_entity.type
_entity.pdbx_description
1 polymer ?
#
loop_
_entity_poly.entity_id
_entity_poly.type
_entity_poly.pdbx_seq_one_letter_code
_entity_poly.pdbx_strand_id
1 'polypeptide(L)'
;KNLNYWWNFGSLAGVTLVIMIITGIALAMNYTAHVDHAFDSVERIMRDVNGGWLIRYIHMNGASFFFIVVYIHMARSLYYGSYKAPRELLWILGVVIYLLMMATAFLGYTLPWGQMSFWGATVITNFFSVIPFVGEPIVNWLLGGYTVDNPTLNRFYALHYLLPFVIAGVILLHIVALHRFGSNNPLGIDI
;
A
#
# COMPACT_ATOMS: atom_id res chain seq x y z
N LYS A 1 18.98 -20.55 15.32
CA LYS A 1 19.11 -19.08 15.45
C LYS A 1 18.25 -18.60 16.60
N ASN A 2 18.76 -17.73 17.45
CA ASN A 2 18.00 -17.16 18.55
C ASN A 2 17.21 -15.93 18.07
N LEU A 3 15.98 -16.16 17.59
CA LEU A 3 15.07 -15.12 17.10
C LEU A 3 14.03 -14.80 18.19
N ASN A 4 13.58 -13.55 18.24
CA ASN A 4 12.55 -13.07 19.16
C ASN A 4 11.29 -12.61 18.39
N TYR A 5 10.28 -12.09 19.09
CA TYR A 5 9.01 -11.67 18.51
C TYR A 5 9.13 -10.55 17.43
N TRP A 6 10.22 -9.81 17.37
CA TRP A 6 10.46 -8.82 16.32
C TRP A 6 10.51 -9.44 14.92
N TRP A 7 10.79 -10.75 14.81
CA TRP A 7 10.75 -11.47 13.52
C TRP A 7 9.34 -11.81 13.05
N ASN A 8 8.32 -11.67 13.91
CA ASN A 8 6.93 -11.94 13.52
C ASN A 8 6.30 -10.81 12.69
N PHE A 9 6.88 -9.61 12.66
CA PHE A 9 6.31 -8.48 11.94
C PHE A 9 6.27 -8.67 10.43
N GLY A 10 7.12 -9.51 9.83
CA GLY A 10 7.03 -9.89 8.43
C GLY A 10 5.79 -10.74 8.13
N SER A 11 5.53 -11.78 8.92
CA SER A 11 4.33 -12.61 8.77
C SER A 11 3.05 -11.83 9.09
N LEU A 12 3.09 -10.95 10.10
CA LEU A 12 1.97 -10.08 10.45
C LEU A 12 1.63 -9.12 9.29
N ALA A 13 2.65 -8.55 8.61
CA ALA A 13 2.46 -7.75 7.42
C ALA A 13 1.78 -8.56 6.29
N GLY A 14 2.18 -9.82 6.09
CA GLY A 14 1.55 -10.72 5.12
C GLY A 14 0.08 -10.99 5.42
N VAL A 15 -0.26 -11.29 6.68
CA VAL A 15 -1.66 -11.48 7.11
C VAL A 15 -2.47 -10.19 6.91
N THR A 16 -1.89 -9.05 7.26
CA THR A 16 -2.55 -7.75 7.07
C THR A 16 -2.83 -7.49 5.59
N LEU A 17 -1.88 -7.78 4.68
CA LEU A 17 -2.12 -7.65 3.23
C LEU A 17 -3.29 -8.51 2.76
N VAL A 18 -3.40 -9.75 3.21
CA VAL A 18 -4.52 -10.63 2.86
C VAL A 18 -5.85 -10.01 3.31
N ILE A 19 -5.92 -9.49 4.54
CA ILE A 19 -7.11 -8.80 5.05
C ILE A 19 -7.43 -7.57 4.19
N MET A 20 -6.42 -6.78 3.83
CA MET A 20 -6.59 -5.59 2.98
C MET A 20 -7.12 -5.93 1.60
N ILE A 21 -6.63 -7.00 0.97
CA ILE A 21 -7.12 -7.45 -0.34
C ILE A 21 -8.57 -7.93 -0.24
N ILE A 22 -8.89 -8.78 0.73
CA ILE A 22 -10.25 -9.32 0.89
C ILE A 22 -11.26 -8.20 1.15
N THR A 23 -10.95 -7.30 2.08
CA THR A 23 -11.82 -6.17 2.39
C THR A 23 -11.93 -5.18 1.22
N GLY A 24 -10.84 -4.95 0.48
CA GLY A 24 -10.82 -4.10 -0.70
C GLY A 24 -11.68 -4.65 -1.83
N ILE A 25 -11.64 -5.96 -2.11
CA ILE A 25 -12.52 -6.62 -3.08
C ILE A 25 -13.98 -6.46 -2.67
N ALA A 26 -14.30 -6.71 -1.38
CA ALA A 26 -15.67 -6.55 -0.88
C ALA A 26 -16.19 -5.11 -1.01
N LEU A 27 -15.35 -4.11 -0.74
CA LEU A 27 -15.69 -2.70 -0.95
C LEU A 27 -15.89 -2.37 -2.43
N ALA A 28 -15.03 -2.88 -3.31
CA ALA A 28 -15.10 -2.65 -4.75
C ALA A 28 -16.41 -3.14 -5.39
N MET A 29 -17.04 -4.17 -4.81
CA MET A 29 -18.36 -4.67 -5.27
C MET A 29 -19.49 -3.65 -5.10
N ASN A 30 -19.31 -2.65 -4.24
CA ASN A 30 -20.34 -1.66 -3.91
C ASN A 30 -19.90 -0.22 -4.21
N TYR A 31 -18.64 0.00 -4.56
CA TYR A 31 -18.07 1.32 -4.86
C TYR A 31 -18.28 1.70 -6.32
N THR A 32 -18.55 2.98 -6.57
CA THR A 32 -18.69 3.54 -7.92
C THR A 32 -17.63 4.62 -8.16
N ALA A 33 -16.70 4.34 -9.08
CA ALA A 33 -15.59 5.26 -9.41
C ALA A 33 -16.04 6.36 -10.37
N HIS A 34 -16.87 7.29 -9.89
CA HIS A 34 -17.35 8.46 -10.64
C HIS A 34 -17.46 9.64 -9.70
N VAL A 35 -17.05 10.84 -10.13
CA VAL A 35 -17.01 12.03 -9.27
C VAL A 35 -18.35 12.39 -8.64
N ASP A 36 -19.46 12.14 -9.33
CA ASP A 36 -20.81 12.42 -8.82
C ASP A 36 -21.34 11.31 -7.89
N HIS A 37 -20.71 10.14 -7.85
CA HIS A 37 -21.24 8.96 -7.15
C HIS A 37 -20.29 8.34 -6.13
N ALA A 38 -19.00 8.66 -6.19
CA ALA A 38 -17.99 8.01 -5.35
C ALA A 38 -18.29 8.22 -3.87
N PHE A 39 -18.54 9.46 -3.45
CA PHE A 39 -18.82 9.78 -2.07
C PHE A 39 -20.12 9.09 -1.59
N ASP A 40 -21.20 9.20 -2.37
CA ASP A 40 -22.48 8.58 -2.04
C ASP A 40 -22.40 7.05 -2.00
N SER A 41 -21.59 6.43 -2.85
CA SER A 41 -21.37 4.98 -2.82
C SER A 41 -20.66 4.53 -1.53
N VAL A 42 -19.73 5.34 -1.01
CA VAL A 42 -19.09 5.09 0.30
C VAL A 42 -20.09 5.28 1.44
N GLU A 43 -20.92 6.32 1.39
CA GLU A 43 -21.98 6.52 2.40
C GLU A 43 -22.99 5.36 2.38
N ARG A 44 -23.38 4.87 1.20
CA ARG A 44 -24.24 3.69 1.06
C ARG A 44 -23.59 2.44 1.65
N ILE A 45 -22.28 2.22 1.40
CA ILE A 45 -21.56 1.12 2.03
C ILE A 45 -21.62 1.20 3.55
N MET A 46 -21.46 2.42 4.10
CA MET A 46 -21.46 2.63 5.55
C MET A 46 -22.83 2.44 6.21
N ARG A 47 -23.92 2.75 5.51
CA ARG A 47 -25.27 2.84 6.09
C ARG A 47 -26.19 1.70 5.68
N ASP A 48 -26.16 1.29 4.42
CA ASP A 48 -27.19 0.43 3.83
C ASP A 48 -26.71 -0.99 3.58
N VAL A 49 -25.38 -1.18 3.37
CA VAL A 49 -24.83 -2.52 3.12
C VAL A 49 -24.60 -3.25 4.45
N ASN A 50 -25.17 -4.45 4.59
CA ASN A 50 -24.98 -5.28 5.77
C ASN A 50 -23.51 -5.54 6.07
N GLY A 51 -23.04 -5.08 7.24
CA GLY A 51 -21.64 -5.18 7.64
C GLY A 51 -20.66 -4.27 6.85
N GLY A 52 -21.18 -3.44 5.96
CA GLY A 52 -20.36 -2.57 5.11
C GLY A 52 -19.52 -1.59 5.91
N TRP A 53 -20.09 -1.00 6.99
CA TRP A 53 -19.36 -0.15 7.93
C TRP A 53 -18.14 -0.87 8.54
N LEU A 54 -18.29 -2.12 8.92
CA LEU A 54 -17.23 -2.90 9.53
C LEU A 54 -16.10 -3.17 8.52
N ILE A 55 -16.45 -3.62 7.31
CA ILE A 55 -15.50 -3.89 6.23
C ILE A 55 -14.74 -2.61 5.88
N ARG A 56 -15.46 -1.48 5.76
CA ARG A 56 -14.84 -0.19 5.48
C ARG A 56 -13.86 0.25 6.57
N TYR A 57 -14.24 0.13 7.84
CA TYR A 57 -13.35 0.47 8.95
C TYR A 57 -12.15 -0.45 9.05
N ILE A 58 -12.31 -1.75 8.81
CA ILE A 58 -11.18 -2.69 8.77
C ILE A 58 -10.22 -2.28 7.65
N HIS A 59 -10.73 -1.95 6.46
CA HIS A 59 -9.89 -1.54 5.34
C HIS A 59 -9.17 -0.22 5.62
N MET A 60 -9.87 0.81 6.04
CA MET A 60 -9.32 2.13 6.30
C MET A 60 -8.29 2.14 7.44
N ASN A 61 -8.64 1.57 8.59
CA ASN A 61 -7.73 1.51 9.73
C ASN A 61 -6.64 0.44 9.54
N GLY A 62 -6.97 -0.63 8.82
CA GLY A 62 -6.02 -1.67 8.43
C GLY A 62 -4.86 -1.12 7.60
N ALA A 63 -5.09 -0.11 6.76
CA ALA A 63 -4.02 0.58 6.04
C ALA A 63 -3.00 1.23 7.01
N SER A 64 -3.47 1.97 8.01
CA SER A 64 -2.60 2.56 9.03
C SER A 64 -1.86 1.50 9.84
N PHE A 65 -2.56 0.45 10.24
CA PHE A 65 -1.95 -0.68 10.96
C PHE A 65 -0.88 -1.37 10.11
N PHE A 66 -1.12 -1.54 8.81
CA PHE A 66 -0.16 -2.14 7.88
C PHE A 66 1.15 -1.33 7.83
N PHE A 67 1.07 0.00 7.74
CA PHE A 67 2.26 0.85 7.79
C PHE A 67 3.01 0.72 9.13
N ILE A 68 2.32 0.71 10.26
CA ILE A 68 2.95 0.52 11.58
C ILE A 68 3.73 -0.80 11.61
N VAL A 69 3.11 -1.89 11.16
CA VAL A 69 3.74 -3.22 11.12
C VAL A 69 4.98 -3.23 10.22
N VAL A 70 4.88 -2.61 9.03
CA VAL A 70 6.01 -2.54 8.09
C VAL A 70 7.12 -1.64 8.61
N TYR A 71 6.82 -0.52 9.26
CA TYR A 71 7.84 0.33 9.89
C TYR A 71 8.62 -0.44 10.96
N ILE A 72 7.95 -1.21 11.80
CA ILE A 72 8.60 -2.05 12.80
C ILE A 72 9.46 -3.13 12.12
N HIS A 73 8.94 -3.75 11.08
CA HIS A 73 9.67 -4.75 10.28
C HIS A 73 10.95 -4.17 9.66
N MET A 74 10.90 -2.97 9.10
CA MET A 74 12.05 -2.25 8.54
C MET A 74 13.04 -1.82 9.64
N ALA A 75 12.53 -1.22 10.72
CA ALA A 75 13.34 -0.78 11.85
C ALA A 75 14.13 -1.95 12.48
N ARG A 76 13.50 -3.12 12.63
CA ARG A 76 14.15 -4.35 13.06
C ARG A 76 15.30 -4.73 12.14
N SER A 77 15.09 -4.64 10.83
CA SER A 77 16.11 -5.00 9.84
C SER A 77 17.30 -4.05 9.86
N LEU A 78 17.04 -2.75 10.08
CA LEU A 78 18.10 -1.74 10.26
C LEU A 78 18.87 -1.96 11.58
N TYR A 79 18.15 -2.12 12.68
CA TYR A 79 18.75 -2.28 14.01
C TYR A 79 19.69 -3.49 14.10
N TYR A 80 19.25 -4.65 13.56
CA TYR A 80 20.02 -5.88 13.61
C TYR A 80 20.93 -6.11 12.39
N GLY A 81 21.04 -5.14 11.49
CA GLY A 81 21.87 -5.28 10.29
C GLY A 81 21.40 -6.38 9.33
N SER A 82 20.11 -6.75 9.35
CA SER A 82 19.56 -7.83 8.54
C SER A 82 19.56 -7.53 7.03
N TYR A 83 19.82 -6.29 6.63
CA TYR A 83 19.92 -5.82 5.25
C TYR A 83 21.31 -6.06 4.62
N LYS A 84 22.32 -6.39 5.43
CA LYS A 84 23.70 -6.57 4.99
C LYS A 84 23.88 -7.92 4.25
N ALA A 85 25.02 -8.05 3.56
CA ALA A 85 25.39 -9.26 2.86
C ALA A 85 25.12 -10.53 3.70
N PRO A 86 24.56 -11.56 3.10
CA PRO A 86 24.20 -11.77 1.70
C PRO A 86 22.72 -11.46 1.38
N ARG A 87 22.07 -10.51 2.09
CA ARG A 87 20.61 -10.25 2.08
C ARG A 87 20.22 -8.93 1.40
N GLU A 88 21.11 -8.36 0.59
CA GLU A 88 20.87 -7.07 -0.10
C GLU A 88 19.66 -7.14 -1.02
N LEU A 89 19.53 -8.22 -1.80
CA LEU A 89 18.39 -8.41 -2.69
C LEU A 89 17.08 -8.49 -1.91
N LEU A 90 17.08 -9.16 -0.75
CA LEU A 90 15.93 -9.22 0.14
C LEU A 90 15.51 -7.82 0.61
N TRP A 91 16.48 -6.98 0.96
CA TRP A 91 16.24 -5.60 1.37
C TRP A 91 15.69 -4.75 0.23
N ILE A 92 16.29 -4.84 -0.98
CA ILE A 92 15.85 -4.09 -2.16
C ILE A 92 14.39 -4.42 -2.51
N LEU A 93 14.02 -5.72 -2.53
CA LEU A 93 12.64 -6.14 -2.76
C LEU A 93 11.70 -5.57 -1.69
N GLY A 94 12.15 -5.53 -0.41
CA GLY A 94 11.39 -4.89 0.67
C GLY A 94 11.15 -3.40 0.44
N VAL A 95 12.15 -2.66 -0.05
CA VAL A 95 12.02 -1.24 -0.39
C VAL A 95 11.04 -1.05 -1.54
N VAL A 96 11.09 -1.89 -2.57
CA VAL A 96 10.13 -1.85 -3.69
C VAL A 96 8.70 -2.08 -3.19
N ILE A 97 8.48 -3.08 -2.31
CA ILE A 97 7.18 -3.33 -1.69
C ILE A 97 6.70 -2.09 -0.94
N TYR A 98 7.57 -1.45 -0.15
CA TYR A 98 7.22 -0.27 0.62
C TYR A 98 6.80 0.91 -0.27
N LEU A 99 7.51 1.16 -1.37
CA LEU A 99 7.14 2.21 -2.33
C LEU A 99 5.79 1.91 -3.02
N LEU A 100 5.56 0.66 -3.38
CA LEU A 100 4.26 0.23 -3.94
C LEU A 100 3.13 0.36 -2.90
N MET A 101 3.39 0.09 -1.63
CA MET A 101 2.43 0.32 -0.55
C MET A 101 2.08 1.81 -0.41
N MET A 102 3.06 2.70 -0.44
CA MET A 102 2.84 4.15 -0.39
C MET A 102 1.95 4.61 -1.55
N ALA A 103 2.26 4.17 -2.77
CA ALA A 103 1.44 4.47 -3.94
C ALA A 103 0.01 3.92 -3.78
N THR A 104 -0.13 2.66 -3.38
CA THR A 104 -1.43 2.02 -3.16
C THR A 104 -2.27 2.78 -2.14
N ALA A 105 -1.69 3.14 -1.00
CA ALA A 105 -2.40 3.87 0.07
C ALA A 105 -2.83 5.27 -0.38
N PHE A 106 -1.97 5.99 -1.09
CA PHE A 106 -2.31 7.30 -1.64
C PHE A 106 -3.48 7.24 -2.61
N LEU A 107 -3.43 6.29 -3.57
CA LEU A 107 -4.50 6.09 -4.53
C LEU A 107 -5.82 5.75 -3.82
N GLY A 108 -5.77 4.86 -2.79
CA GLY A 108 -6.95 4.46 -2.01
C GLY A 108 -7.55 5.59 -1.20
N TYR A 109 -6.73 6.48 -0.64
CA TYR A 109 -7.19 7.65 0.11
C TYR A 109 -7.98 8.63 -0.76
N THR A 110 -7.71 8.67 -2.05
CA THR A 110 -8.43 9.52 -3.00
C THR A 110 -9.84 9.02 -3.31
N LEU A 111 -10.10 7.70 -3.22
CA LEU A 111 -11.34 7.07 -3.67
C LEU A 111 -12.62 7.55 -2.96
N PRO A 112 -12.65 7.88 -1.66
CA PRO A 112 -13.85 8.43 -1.02
C PRO A 112 -14.31 9.77 -1.59
N TRP A 113 -13.47 10.46 -2.33
CA TRP A 113 -13.76 11.70 -3.07
C TRP A 113 -14.28 12.84 -2.18
N GLY A 114 -13.82 12.89 -0.93
CA GLY A 114 -14.05 14.01 -0.02
C GLY A 114 -13.02 15.14 -0.22
N GLN A 115 -13.14 16.21 0.58
CA GLN A 115 -12.22 17.36 0.51
C GLN A 115 -10.75 16.96 0.68
N MET A 116 -10.44 16.11 1.65
CA MET A 116 -9.08 15.63 1.89
C MET A 116 -8.57 14.77 0.71
N SER A 117 -9.45 13.98 0.08
CA SER A 117 -9.12 13.16 -1.09
C SER A 117 -8.72 14.04 -2.27
N PHE A 118 -9.54 15.03 -2.58
CA PHE A 118 -9.34 15.94 -3.71
C PHE A 118 -8.07 16.78 -3.53
N TRP A 119 -7.93 17.45 -2.40
CA TRP A 119 -6.77 18.31 -2.16
C TRP A 119 -5.48 17.52 -1.96
N GLY A 120 -5.57 16.35 -1.33
CA GLY A 120 -4.44 15.43 -1.23
C GLY A 120 -3.95 14.95 -2.60
N ALA A 121 -4.87 14.57 -3.50
CA ALA A 121 -4.52 14.21 -4.87
C ALA A 121 -3.86 15.37 -5.61
N THR A 122 -4.43 16.59 -5.51
CA THR A 122 -3.89 17.80 -6.14
C THR A 122 -2.46 18.07 -5.70
N VAL A 123 -2.19 18.05 -4.39
CA VAL A 123 -0.85 18.35 -3.85
C VAL A 123 0.16 17.28 -4.25
N ILE A 124 -0.17 16.01 -4.03
CA ILE A 124 0.78 14.90 -4.27
C ILE A 124 1.09 14.75 -5.76
N THR A 125 0.11 14.89 -6.65
CA THR A 125 0.38 14.80 -8.09
C THR A 125 1.24 15.96 -8.58
N ASN A 126 1.07 17.15 -8.01
CA ASN A 126 1.91 18.30 -8.34
C ASN A 126 3.39 18.16 -7.96
N PHE A 127 3.74 17.27 -7.03
CA PHE A 127 5.17 17.02 -6.75
C PHE A 127 5.92 16.48 -7.97
N PHE A 128 5.26 15.80 -8.87
CA PHE A 128 5.90 15.31 -10.09
C PHE A 128 6.25 16.44 -11.07
N SER A 129 5.58 17.60 -11.00
CA SER A 129 5.85 18.74 -11.89
C SER A 129 7.26 19.32 -11.75
N VAL A 130 7.92 19.10 -10.60
CA VAL A 130 9.29 19.58 -10.35
C VAL A 130 10.36 18.81 -11.15
N ILE A 131 10.00 17.68 -11.77
CA ILE A 131 10.95 16.87 -12.55
C ILE A 131 11.21 17.62 -13.88
N PRO A 132 12.47 18.01 -14.16
CA PRO A 132 12.78 18.76 -15.38
C PRO A 132 12.34 18.01 -16.64
N PHE A 133 11.79 18.73 -17.59
CA PHE A 133 11.36 18.28 -18.94
C PHE A 133 10.18 17.32 -19.00
N VAL A 134 9.99 16.45 -17.99
CA VAL A 134 8.96 15.39 -18.04
C VAL A 134 7.88 15.53 -16.96
N GLY A 135 8.05 16.45 -16.01
CA GLY A 135 7.15 16.60 -14.87
C GLY A 135 5.71 16.91 -15.25
N GLU A 136 5.47 17.94 -16.07
CA GLU A 136 4.12 18.27 -16.54
C GLU A 136 3.46 17.15 -17.38
N PRO A 137 4.14 16.53 -18.35
CA PRO A 137 3.61 15.35 -19.03
C PRO A 137 3.22 14.22 -18.07
N ILE A 138 4.00 13.95 -17.03
CA ILE A 138 3.68 12.93 -16.02
C ILE A 138 2.42 13.33 -15.25
N VAL A 139 2.32 14.58 -14.78
CA VAL A 139 1.15 15.08 -14.06
C VAL A 139 -0.11 14.94 -14.93
N ASN A 140 -0.07 15.42 -16.17
CA ASN A 140 -1.19 15.33 -17.11
C ASN A 140 -1.59 13.88 -17.39
N TRP A 141 -0.63 12.98 -17.50
CA TRP A 141 -0.89 11.55 -17.64
C TRP A 141 -1.53 10.94 -16.39
N LEU A 142 -1.03 11.28 -15.19
CA LEU A 142 -1.61 10.82 -13.93
C LEU A 142 -3.04 11.31 -13.73
N LEU A 143 -3.27 12.60 -13.99
CA LEU A 143 -4.58 13.23 -13.83
C LEU A 143 -5.58 12.79 -14.94
N GLY A 144 -5.08 12.51 -16.13
CA GLY A 144 -5.92 12.28 -17.31
C GLY A 144 -6.51 13.55 -17.90
N GLY A 145 -5.92 14.69 -17.56
CA GLY A 145 -6.33 16.03 -17.95
C GLY A 145 -5.47 17.06 -17.23
N TYR A 146 -5.94 18.30 -17.20
CA TYR A 146 -5.22 19.40 -16.60
C TYR A 146 -5.56 19.63 -15.11
N THR A 147 -6.59 18.95 -14.62
CA THR A 147 -7.10 19.07 -13.24
C THR A 147 -7.47 17.71 -12.68
N VAL A 148 -7.50 17.62 -11.34
CA VAL A 148 -8.04 16.46 -10.63
C VAL A 148 -9.55 16.39 -10.90
N ASP A 149 -9.99 15.32 -11.60
CA ASP A 149 -11.39 15.16 -12.02
C ASP A 149 -11.69 13.66 -12.25
N ASN A 150 -12.81 13.37 -12.90
CA ASN A 150 -13.29 12.01 -13.15
C ASN A 150 -12.26 11.08 -13.80
N PRO A 151 -11.47 11.50 -14.82
CA PRO A 151 -10.40 10.66 -15.35
C PRO A 151 -9.34 10.27 -14.30
N THR A 152 -9.04 11.19 -13.38
CA THR A 152 -8.11 10.94 -12.25
C THR A 152 -8.66 9.86 -11.33
N LEU A 153 -9.92 10.01 -10.92
CA LEU A 153 -10.57 9.06 -10.02
C LEU A 153 -10.62 7.65 -10.60
N ASN A 154 -10.97 7.52 -11.90
CA ASN A 154 -11.00 6.24 -12.57
C ASN A 154 -9.63 5.57 -12.65
N ARG A 155 -8.58 6.31 -12.98
CA ARG A 155 -7.20 5.81 -13.01
C ARG A 155 -6.73 5.39 -11.62
N PHE A 156 -7.01 6.19 -10.61
CA PHE A 156 -6.63 5.88 -9.25
C PHE A 156 -7.36 4.67 -8.70
N TYR A 157 -8.63 4.49 -9.03
CA TYR A 157 -9.37 3.28 -8.71
C TYR A 157 -8.75 2.04 -9.37
N ALA A 158 -8.49 2.10 -10.67
CA ALA A 158 -7.90 0.97 -11.41
C ALA A 158 -6.52 0.59 -10.86
N LEU A 159 -5.66 1.57 -10.61
CA LEU A 159 -4.33 1.34 -10.07
C LEU A 159 -4.38 0.86 -8.60
N HIS A 160 -5.24 1.45 -7.76
CA HIS A 160 -5.43 0.99 -6.38
C HIS A 160 -5.89 -0.46 -6.32
N TYR A 161 -6.77 -0.88 -7.22
CA TYR A 161 -7.22 -2.26 -7.30
C TYR A 161 -6.12 -3.21 -7.78
N LEU A 162 -5.30 -2.80 -8.74
CA LEU A 162 -4.22 -3.61 -9.33
C LEU A 162 -3.00 -3.77 -8.41
N LEU A 163 -2.54 -2.67 -7.80
CA LEU A 163 -1.26 -2.64 -7.10
C LEU A 163 -1.14 -3.66 -5.95
N PRO A 164 -2.16 -3.96 -5.15
CA PRO A 164 -2.07 -5.01 -4.12
C PRO A 164 -1.67 -6.39 -4.68
N PHE A 165 -2.09 -6.73 -5.87
CA PHE A 165 -1.70 -7.99 -6.53
C PHE A 165 -0.26 -7.95 -7.04
N VAL A 166 0.20 -6.78 -7.51
CA VAL A 166 1.62 -6.57 -7.84
C VAL A 166 2.47 -6.70 -6.58
N ILE A 167 2.04 -6.08 -5.47
CA ILE A 167 2.69 -6.20 -4.15
C ILE A 167 2.77 -7.67 -3.75
N ALA A 168 1.68 -8.43 -3.86
CA ALA A 168 1.67 -9.85 -3.55
C ALA A 168 2.70 -10.64 -4.38
N GLY A 169 2.82 -10.34 -5.68
CA GLY A 169 3.83 -10.91 -6.55
C GLY A 169 5.27 -10.59 -6.09
N VAL A 170 5.54 -9.33 -5.74
CA VAL A 170 6.88 -8.94 -5.25
C VAL A 170 7.16 -9.55 -3.87
N ILE A 171 6.14 -9.72 -3.01
CA ILE A 171 6.27 -10.41 -1.72
C ILE A 171 6.68 -11.88 -1.93
N LEU A 172 6.14 -12.57 -2.92
CA LEU A 172 6.59 -13.93 -3.23
C LEU A 172 8.08 -13.97 -3.55
N LEU A 173 8.58 -13.03 -4.35
CA LEU A 173 10.00 -12.89 -4.63
C LEU A 173 10.82 -12.55 -3.38
N HIS A 174 10.28 -11.69 -2.51
CA HIS A 174 10.90 -11.34 -1.23
C HIS A 174 11.04 -12.55 -0.31
N ILE A 175 10.01 -13.41 -0.24
CA ILE A 175 10.04 -14.65 0.53
C ILE A 175 11.01 -15.66 -0.08
N VAL A 176 11.06 -15.79 -1.40
CA VAL A 176 12.05 -16.64 -2.08
C VAL A 176 13.47 -16.19 -1.77
N ALA A 177 13.74 -14.88 -1.82
CA ALA A 177 15.03 -14.32 -1.45
C ALA A 177 15.38 -14.57 0.03
N LEU A 178 14.38 -14.51 0.93
CA LEU A 178 14.56 -14.85 2.34
C LEU A 178 14.98 -16.32 2.52
N HIS A 179 14.32 -17.24 1.82
CA HIS A 179 14.59 -18.68 1.97
C HIS A 179 15.95 -19.09 1.42
N ARG A 180 16.52 -18.33 0.49
CA ARG A 180 17.85 -18.62 -0.08
C ARG A 180 18.96 -18.56 0.97
N PHE A 181 18.92 -17.61 1.90
CA PHE A 181 19.95 -17.41 2.92
C PHE A 181 19.41 -17.52 4.35
N GLY A 182 18.10 -17.59 4.51
CA GLY A 182 17.42 -17.60 5.81
C GLY A 182 17.55 -16.27 6.56
N SER A 183 16.96 -16.22 7.76
CA SER A 183 17.10 -15.09 8.68
C SER A 183 18.56 -14.94 9.14
N ASN A 184 18.99 -13.70 9.44
CA ASN A 184 20.28 -13.47 10.06
C ASN A 184 20.34 -14.11 11.45
N ASN A 185 21.55 -14.20 12.02
CA ASN A 185 21.79 -14.63 13.40
C ASN A 185 22.23 -13.42 14.23
N PRO A 186 21.29 -12.63 14.81
CA PRO A 186 21.57 -11.31 15.34
C PRO A 186 22.48 -11.33 16.58
N LEU A 187 22.49 -12.44 17.32
CA LEU A 187 23.29 -12.60 18.54
C LEU A 187 24.55 -13.46 18.33
N GLY A 188 24.74 -14.03 17.14
CA GLY A 188 25.88 -14.92 16.85
C GLY A 188 25.85 -16.24 17.62
N ILE A 189 24.69 -16.64 18.15
CA ILE A 189 24.53 -17.87 18.91
C ILE A 189 24.25 -19.02 17.94
N ASP A 190 25.12 -19.98 17.87
CA ASP A 190 24.92 -21.25 17.16
C ASP A 190 24.14 -22.22 18.06
N ILE A 191 23.05 -22.77 17.51
CA ILE A 191 22.16 -23.72 18.18
C ILE A 191 22.22 -25.03 17.40
#